data_e4e9d4a86aff24355ff43a1bc3cf800f
#
_entry.id   e4e9d4a86aff24355ff43a1bc3cf800f
#
_cell.length_a   1.000
_cell.length_b   1.000
_cell.length_c   1.000
_cell.angle_alpha   90.00
_cell.angle_beta   90.00
_cell.angle_gamma   90.00
#
_symmetry.space_group_name_H-M   'P 1'
#
loop_
_entity.id
_entity.type
_entity.pdbx_description
1 polymer ?
#
loop_
_entity_poly.entity_id
_entity_poly.type
_entity_poly.pdbx_seq_one_letter_code
_entity_poly.pdbx_strand_id
1 'polypeptide(L)'
;MKSKWPKYLFILVLIGIVIFAYFKIKGEEEIKKQQEYSSSSQNEEKIKEITIGIAQFDTINPIISNNKNVQSISRLIYEPLVNLTKDYKPEAALAKEWAKQDEKTYIIKIRDDVKWSNGSKFTSEDVRFTIDKIKTDENVTSIYAYNVQYVSG
;
A
#
# COMPACT_ATOMS: atom_id res chain seq x y z
N MET A 1 57.49 -2.02 -54.73
CA MET A 1 56.93 -2.09 -53.35
C MET A 1 55.49 -2.54 -53.44
N LYS A 2 55.17 -3.81 -53.15
CA LYS A 2 53.77 -4.29 -53.13
C LYS A 2 53.13 -3.84 -51.83
N SER A 3 52.11 -2.99 -51.93
CA SER A 3 51.34 -2.45 -50.79
C SER A 3 50.75 -3.57 -49.97
N LYS A 4 51.08 -3.60 -48.68
CA LYS A 4 50.50 -4.55 -47.65
C LYS A 4 49.14 -4.12 -47.20
N TRP A 5 48.57 -3.04 -47.67
CA TRP A 5 47.33 -2.39 -47.26
C TRP A 5 46.06 -3.25 -47.43
N PRO A 6 45.90 -4.08 -48.53
CA PRO A 6 44.66 -4.85 -48.66
C PRO A 6 44.46 -5.91 -47.57
N LYS A 7 45.56 -6.45 -46.99
CA LYS A 7 45.46 -7.46 -45.93
C LYS A 7 44.93 -6.89 -44.63
N TYR A 8 45.36 -5.69 -44.24
CA TYR A 8 44.87 -5.03 -43.01
C TYR A 8 43.42 -4.56 -43.13
N LEU A 9 43.02 -4.13 -44.33
CA LEU A 9 41.64 -3.76 -44.61
C LEU A 9 40.69 -4.95 -44.46
N PHE A 10 41.11 -6.12 -44.93
CA PHE A 10 40.34 -7.35 -44.81
C PHE A 10 40.17 -7.78 -43.31
N ILE A 11 41.23 -7.65 -42.51
CA ILE A 11 41.21 -7.94 -41.08
C ILE A 11 40.26 -6.97 -40.35
N LEU A 12 40.27 -5.67 -40.67
CA LEU A 12 39.38 -4.69 -40.07
C LEU A 12 37.91 -4.98 -40.38
N VAL A 13 37.60 -5.40 -41.61
CA VAL A 13 36.24 -5.80 -41.99
C VAL A 13 35.78 -7.04 -41.20
N LEU A 14 36.65 -8.04 -41.05
CA LEU A 14 36.32 -9.23 -40.24
C LEU A 14 36.07 -8.89 -38.77
N ILE A 15 36.90 -8.04 -38.17
CA ILE A 15 36.70 -7.56 -36.80
C ILE A 15 35.37 -6.82 -36.69
N GLY A 16 35.03 -5.96 -37.64
CA GLY A 16 33.74 -5.25 -37.68
C GLY A 16 32.54 -6.19 -37.71
N ILE A 17 32.61 -7.27 -38.52
CA ILE A 17 31.55 -8.29 -38.60
C ILE A 17 31.39 -9.03 -37.26
N VAL A 18 32.51 -9.39 -36.63
CA VAL A 18 32.47 -10.08 -35.32
C VAL A 18 31.87 -9.18 -34.22
N ILE A 19 32.28 -7.92 -34.20
CA ILE A 19 31.72 -6.95 -33.25
C ILE A 19 30.22 -6.75 -33.49
N PHE A 20 29.81 -6.60 -34.74
CA PHE A 20 28.41 -6.46 -35.10
C PHE A 20 27.56 -7.68 -34.69
N ALA A 21 28.07 -8.90 -34.97
CA ALA A 21 27.42 -10.14 -34.55
C ALA A 21 27.30 -10.24 -33.03
N TYR A 22 28.35 -9.84 -32.28
CA TYR A 22 28.32 -9.81 -30.81
C TYR A 22 27.25 -8.87 -30.25
N PHE A 23 27.16 -7.66 -30.80
CA PHE A 23 26.13 -6.70 -30.37
C PHE A 23 24.72 -7.16 -30.73
N LYS A 24 24.55 -7.83 -31.87
CA LYS A 24 23.26 -8.37 -32.29
C LYS A 24 22.77 -9.48 -31.32
N ILE A 25 23.68 -10.42 -30.99
CA ILE A 25 23.37 -11.53 -30.07
C ILE A 25 23.04 -10.97 -28.68
N LYS A 26 23.82 -10.01 -28.16
CA LYS A 26 23.60 -9.40 -26.87
C LYS A 26 22.27 -8.62 -26.80
N GLY A 27 21.92 -7.93 -27.88
CA GLY A 27 20.62 -7.24 -27.99
C GLY A 27 19.42 -8.21 -27.98
N GLU A 28 19.54 -9.36 -28.64
CA GLU A 28 18.49 -10.39 -28.64
C GLU A 28 18.33 -11.07 -27.28
N GLU A 29 19.42 -11.23 -26.51
CA GLU A 29 19.35 -11.76 -25.13
C GLU A 29 18.66 -10.79 -24.16
N GLU A 30 18.93 -9.49 -24.28
CA GLU A 30 18.27 -8.48 -23.44
C GLU A 30 16.78 -8.37 -23.79
N ILE A 31 16.41 -8.44 -25.06
CA ILE A 31 15.00 -8.43 -25.49
C ILE A 31 14.27 -9.68 -24.99
N LYS A 32 14.89 -10.85 -25.05
CA LYS A 32 14.32 -12.09 -24.51
C LYS A 32 14.10 -12.03 -23.00
N LYS A 33 15.09 -11.50 -22.24
CA LYS A 33 14.95 -11.30 -20.79
C LYS A 33 13.82 -10.32 -20.44
N GLN A 34 13.66 -9.24 -21.20
CA GLN A 34 12.56 -8.31 -21.01
C GLN A 34 11.20 -8.92 -21.37
N GLN A 35 11.12 -9.75 -22.40
CA GLN A 35 9.89 -10.46 -22.78
C GLN A 35 9.52 -11.53 -21.75
N GLU A 36 10.50 -12.25 -21.22
CA GLU A 36 10.29 -13.25 -20.17
C GLU A 36 9.84 -12.63 -18.84
N TYR A 37 10.41 -11.47 -18.47
CA TYR A 37 9.96 -10.68 -17.33
C TYR A 37 8.54 -10.13 -17.54
N SER A 38 8.22 -9.63 -18.74
CA SER A 38 6.88 -9.11 -19.06
C SER A 38 5.82 -10.22 -19.15
N SER A 39 6.17 -11.42 -19.60
CA SER A 39 5.25 -12.56 -19.66
C SER A 39 5.03 -13.20 -18.28
N SER A 40 6.03 -13.18 -17.41
CA SER A 40 5.84 -13.60 -15.99
C SER A 40 4.98 -12.60 -15.20
N SER A 41 5.03 -11.30 -15.53
CA SER A 41 4.13 -10.29 -14.95
C SER A 41 2.68 -10.38 -15.44
N GLN A 42 2.41 -11.01 -16.58
CA GLN A 42 1.04 -11.12 -17.11
C GLN A 42 0.28 -12.36 -16.62
N ASN A 43 0.96 -13.27 -15.93
CA ASN A 43 0.33 -14.42 -15.26
C ASN A 43 0.19 -14.18 -13.73
N GLU A 44 -0.07 -12.95 -13.30
CA GLU A 44 -0.67 -12.72 -12.00
C GLU A 44 -2.09 -13.32 -12.04
N GLU A 45 -2.18 -14.60 -11.68
CA GLU A 45 -3.42 -15.22 -11.30
C GLU A 45 -4.03 -14.32 -10.21
N LYS A 46 -5.02 -13.53 -10.61
CA LYS A 46 -5.64 -12.56 -9.72
C LYS A 46 -6.19 -13.35 -8.54
N ILE A 47 -5.51 -13.32 -7.41
CA ILE A 47 -5.92 -14.00 -6.18
C ILE A 47 -7.32 -13.50 -5.88
N LYS A 48 -8.31 -14.36 -6.10
CA LYS A 48 -9.74 -14.02 -5.93
C LYS A 48 -10.18 -14.19 -4.49
N GLU A 49 -9.43 -14.95 -3.71
CA GLU A 49 -9.79 -15.32 -2.34
C GLU A 49 -8.54 -15.53 -1.51
N ILE A 50 -8.55 -15.00 -0.30
CA ILE A 50 -7.53 -15.21 0.72
C ILE A 50 -8.21 -15.81 1.94
N THR A 51 -7.80 -17.00 2.35
CA THR A 51 -8.27 -17.63 3.59
C THR A 51 -7.28 -17.37 4.70
N ILE A 52 -7.73 -16.72 5.78
CA ILE A 52 -6.92 -16.44 6.96
C ILE A 52 -7.45 -17.25 8.13
N GLY A 53 -6.59 -18.13 8.68
CA GLY A 53 -6.91 -18.86 9.91
C GLY A 53 -6.72 -17.92 11.12
N ILE A 54 -7.78 -17.75 11.90
CA ILE A 54 -7.73 -16.98 13.16
C ILE A 54 -8.24 -17.85 14.30
N ALA A 55 -7.74 -17.60 15.51
CA ALA A 55 -8.25 -18.23 16.71
C ALA A 55 -9.64 -17.67 17.03
N GLN A 56 -10.35 -18.31 17.96
CA GLN A 56 -11.69 -17.90 18.39
C GLN A 56 -11.73 -16.40 18.73
N PHE A 57 -12.76 -15.71 18.26
CA PHE A 57 -13.02 -14.30 18.51
C PHE A 57 -14.48 -14.09 18.97
N ASP A 58 -14.71 -12.97 19.64
CA ASP A 58 -16.00 -12.57 20.18
C ASP A 58 -16.88 -11.83 19.16
N THR A 59 -16.30 -10.88 18.46
CA THR A 59 -16.93 -10.05 17.42
C THR A 59 -15.87 -9.55 16.44
N ILE A 60 -16.27 -9.12 15.26
CA ILE A 60 -15.36 -8.46 14.30
C ILE A 60 -15.27 -6.94 14.52
N ASN A 61 -16.04 -6.38 15.46
CA ASN A 61 -16.00 -4.94 15.75
C ASN A 61 -14.87 -4.61 16.73
N PRO A 62 -13.81 -3.89 16.28
CA PRO A 62 -12.65 -3.59 17.11
C PRO A 62 -12.93 -2.59 18.24
N ILE A 63 -14.06 -1.87 18.19
CA ILE A 63 -14.42 -0.88 19.22
C ILE A 63 -14.90 -1.55 20.50
N ILE A 64 -15.59 -2.69 20.37
CA ILE A 64 -16.15 -3.42 21.52
C ILE A 64 -15.36 -4.67 21.89
N SER A 65 -14.39 -5.10 21.07
CA SER A 65 -13.56 -6.28 21.32
C SER A 65 -12.21 -5.90 21.93
N ASN A 66 -11.81 -6.64 22.96
CA ASN A 66 -10.45 -6.62 23.52
C ASN A 66 -9.58 -7.77 22.99
N ASN A 67 -10.11 -8.59 22.10
CA ASN A 67 -9.39 -9.73 21.51
C ASN A 67 -8.31 -9.25 20.54
N LYS A 68 -7.05 -9.67 20.76
CA LYS A 68 -5.91 -9.29 19.92
C LYS A 68 -6.04 -9.74 18.46
N ASN A 69 -6.69 -10.87 18.22
CA ASN A 69 -6.94 -11.36 16.86
C ASN A 69 -7.90 -10.44 16.10
N VAL A 70 -8.95 -9.96 16.77
CA VAL A 70 -9.89 -8.97 16.23
C VAL A 70 -9.17 -7.67 15.90
N GLN A 71 -8.34 -7.17 16.80
CA GLN A 71 -7.55 -5.94 16.57
C GLN A 71 -6.60 -6.07 15.39
N SER A 72 -6.03 -7.25 15.17
CA SER A 72 -5.14 -7.50 14.04
C SER A 72 -5.89 -7.58 12.71
N ILE A 73 -7.01 -8.33 12.67
CA ILE A 73 -7.79 -8.52 11.42
C ILE A 73 -8.63 -7.29 11.06
N SER A 74 -8.98 -6.48 12.04
CA SER A 74 -9.80 -5.27 11.82
C SER A 74 -9.15 -4.30 10.83
N ARG A 75 -7.81 -4.26 10.75
CA ARG A 75 -7.07 -3.46 9.77
C ARG A 75 -7.27 -3.89 8.33
N LEU A 76 -7.78 -5.08 8.08
CA LEU A 76 -8.14 -5.57 6.74
C LEU A 76 -9.57 -5.17 6.36
N ILE A 77 -10.40 -4.77 7.34
CA ILE A 77 -11.83 -4.48 7.17
C ILE A 77 -12.11 -2.99 7.32
N TYR A 78 -11.43 -2.34 8.27
CA TYR A 78 -11.64 -0.94 8.63
C TYR A 78 -10.38 -0.11 8.42
N GLU A 79 -10.55 1.05 7.82
CA GLU A 79 -9.46 2.02 7.66
C GLU A 79 -9.49 3.04 8.80
N PRO A 80 -8.36 3.33 9.47
CA PRO A 80 -8.29 4.31 10.55
C PRO A 80 -8.22 5.75 10.01
N LEU A 81 -8.45 6.73 10.87
CA LEU A 81 -8.22 8.14 10.54
C LEU A 81 -6.75 8.40 10.22
N VAL A 82 -5.86 7.85 11.03
CA VAL A 82 -4.40 7.92 10.84
C VAL A 82 -3.79 6.56 11.11
N ASN A 83 -2.74 6.23 10.36
CA ASN A 83 -1.86 5.11 10.67
C ASN A 83 -0.73 5.55 11.61
N LEU A 84 -0.04 4.59 12.21
CA LEU A 84 1.20 4.84 12.94
C LEU A 84 2.34 4.14 12.22
N THR A 85 3.42 4.89 11.98
CA THR A 85 4.68 4.31 11.49
C THR A 85 5.32 3.44 12.56
N LYS A 86 6.41 2.75 12.22
CA LYS A 86 7.22 1.96 13.17
C LYS A 86 7.78 2.80 14.31
N ASP A 87 7.98 4.10 14.08
CA ASP A 87 8.48 5.06 15.06
C ASP A 87 7.34 5.78 15.81
N TYR A 88 6.12 5.25 15.75
CA TYR A 88 4.91 5.81 16.36
C TYR A 88 4.56 7.23 15.89
N LYS A 89 4.97 7.60 14.68
CA LYS A 89 4.57 8.87 14.06
C LYS A 89 3.26 8.70 13.30
N PRO A 90 2.33 9.66 13.38
CA PRO A 90 1.09 9.59 12.63
C PRO A 90 1.35 9.76 11.13
N GLU A 91 0.69 8.95 10.32
CA GLU A 91 0.70 8.95 8.86
C GLU A 91 -0.73 9.04 8.34
N ALA A 92 -0.95 9.78 7.26
CA ALA A 92 -2.26 9.99 6.67
C ALA A 92 -2.92 8.67 6.23
N ALA A 93 -4.22 8.53 6.55
CA ALA A 93 -5.09 7.45 6.08
C ALA A 93 -6.43 8.04 5.62
N LEU A 94 -7.54 7.93 6.39
CA LEU A 94 -8.77 8.64 6.08
C LEU A 94 -8.65 10.16 6.29
N ALA A 95 -7.83 10.57 7.26
CA ALA A 95 -7.44 11.97 7.43
C ALA A 95 -6.29 12.32 6.48
N LYS A 96 -6.45 13.38 5.68
CA LYS A 96 -5.38 13.87 4.79
C LYS A 96 -4.41 14.81 5.51
N GLU A 97 -4.90 15.54 6.53
CA GLU A 97 -4.09 16.44 7.37
C GLU A 97 -4.77 16.68 8.71
N TRP A 98 -3.99 17.06 9.69
CA TRP A 98 -4.48 17.46 11.01
C TRP A 98 -3.60 18.56 11.59
N ALA A 99 -4.21 19.41 12.42
CA ALA A 99 -3.50 20.47 13.11
C ALA A 99 -4.06 20.64 14.53
N LYS A 100 -3.17 20.93 15.46
CA LYS A 100 -3.55 21.35 16.80
C LYS A 100 -3.85 22.85 16.75
N GLN A 101 -5.10 23.25 17.02
CA GLN A 101 -5.52 24.64 17.06
C GLN A 101 -5.18 25.28 18.41
N ASP A 102 -5.47 24.57 19.50
CA ASP A 102 -5.18 24.97 20.87
C ASP A 102 -4.91 23.74 21.74
N GLU A 103 -4.84 23.88 23.07
CA GLU A 103 -4.51 22.77 23.97
C GLU A 103 -5.53 21.62 23.95
N LYS A 104 -6.77 21.89 23.57
CA LYS A 104 -7.90 20.94 23.60
C LYS A 104 -8.50 20.68 22.24
N THR A 105 -8.18 21.47 21.22
CA THR A 105 -8.82 21.44 19.91
C THR A 105 -7.87 20.96 18.83
N TYR A 106 -8.28 19.92 18.11
CA TYR A 106 -7.63 19.43 16.92
C TYR A 106 -8.58 19.55 15.73
N ILE A 107 -8.08 20.07 14.62
CA ILE A 107 -8.79 20.09 13.34
C ILE A 107 -8.26 18.94 12.50
N ILE A 108 -9.17 18.08 12.04
CA ILE A 108 -8.82 16.92 11.17
C ILE A 108 -9.57 17.11 9.86
N LYS A 109 -8.82 17.14 8.75
CA LYS A 109 -9.41 17.22 7.41
C LYS A 109 -9.46 15.83 6.79
N ILE A 110 -10.66 15.39 6.43
CA ILE A 110 -10.92 14.09 5.81
C ILE A 110 -10.65 14.15 4.30
N ARG A 111 -10.22 13.05 3.73
CA ARG A 111 -10.05 12.86 2.28
C ARG A 111 -11.42 12.95 1.57
N ASP A 112 -11.43 13.47 0.35
CA ASP A 112 -12.64 13.70 -0.45
C ASP A 112 -12.95 12.55 -1.41
N ASP A 113 -11.98 11.68 -1.65
CA ASP A 113 -12.00 10.59 -2.63
C ASP A 113 -12.43 9.23 -2.04
N VAL A 114 -12.68 9.17 -0.72
CA VAL A 114 -13.03 7.93 -0.02
C VAL A 114 -14.51 7.60 -0.17
N LYS A 115 -14.78 6.32 -0.39
CA LYS A 115 -16.13 5.75 -0.45
C LYS A 115 -16.24 4.51 0.44
N TRP A 116 -17.42 4.29 0.95
CA TRP A 116 -17.81 3.04 1.59
C TRP A 116 -17.82 1.89 0.56
N SER A 117 -17.79 0.65 1.03
CA SER A 117 -17.87 -0.55 0.20
C SER A 117 -19.15 -0.64 -0.65
N ASN A 118 -20.23 0.04 -0.23
CA ASN A 118 -21.48 0.16 -0.98
C ASN A 118 -21.47 1.30 -2.03
N GLY A 119 -20.34 2.03 -2.17
CA GLY A 119 -20.17 3.12 -3.12
C GLY A 119 -20.60 4.51 -2.60
N SER A 120 -21.23 4.62 -1.42
CA SER A 120 -21.60 5.91 -0.85
C SER A 120 -20.36 6.70 -0.43
N LYS A 121 -20.45 8.02 -0.41
CA LYS A 121 -19.34 8.90 -0.03
C LYS A 121 -19.11 8.82 1.46
N PHE A 122 -17.84 8.69 1.88
CA PHE A 122 -17.40 8.83 3.26
C PHE A 122 -17.23 10.32 3.61
N THR A 123 -17.68 10.73 4.79
CA THR A 123 -17.71 12.13 5.22
C THR A 123 -17.27 12.32 6.67
N SER A 124 -17.09 13.56 7.10
CA SER A 124 -16.83 13.90 8.51
C SER A 124 -17.98 13.52 9.45
N GLU A 125 -19.21 13.42 8.95
CA GLU A 125 -20.37 12.98 9.73
C GLU A 125 -20.24 11.51 10.15
N ASP A 126 -19.65 10.65 9.30
CA ASP A 126 -19.39 9.25 9.62
C ASP A 126 -18.34 9.12 10.74
N VAL A 127 -17.32 10.00 10.72
CA VAL A 127 -16.31 10.09 11.77
C VAL A 127 -16.97 10.54 13.09
N ARG A 128 -17.77 11.60 13.04
CA ARG A 128 -18.51 12.11 14.20
C ARG A 128 -19.42 11.04 14.79
N PHE A 129 -20.19 10.35 13.96
CA PHE A 129 -21.05 9.25 14.39
C PHE A 129 -20.26 8.18 15.16
N THR A 130 -19.10 7.77 14.64
CA THR A 130 -18.25 6.77 15.30
C THR A 130 -17.75 7.26 16.66
N ILE A 131 -17.27 8.50 16.75
CA ILE A 131 -16.79 9.11 18.00
C ILE A 131 -17.94 9.22 19.02
N ASP A 132 -19.12 9.66 18.60
CA ASP A 132 -20.29 9.78 19.48
C ASP A 132 -20.73 8.41 20.01
N LYS A 133 -20.68 7.36 19.15
CA LYS A 133 -20.95 5.99 19.58
C LYS A 133 -19.94 5.49 20.61
N ILE A 134 -18.65 5.73 20.41
CA ILE A 134 -17.60 5.37 21.36
C ILE A 134 -17.83 6.05 22.73
N LYS A 135 -18.29 7.30 22.72
CA LYS A 135 -18.54 8.08 23.97
C LYS A 135 -19.79 7.66 24.71
N THR A 136 -20.82 7.18 24.04
CA THR A 136 -22.16 6.98 24.58
C THR A 136 -22.57 5.54 24.78
N ASP A 137 -21.88 4.59 24.11
CA ASP A 137 -22.21 3.16 24.16
C ASP A 137 -21.49 2.49 25.33
N GLU A 138 -22.27 1.99 26.30
CA GLU A 138 -21.76 1.29 27.50
C GLU A 138 -21.04 -0.04 27.18
N ASN A 139 -21.27 -0.61 25.99
CA ASN A 139 -20.59 -1.83 25.52
C ASN A 139 -19.19 -1.56 24.96
N VAL A 140 -18.80 -0.30 24.83
CA VAL A 140 -17.47 0.06 24.37
C VAL A 140 -16.46 -0.20 25.49
N THR A 141 -15.77 -1.33 25.37
CA THR A 141 -14.78 -1.81 26.35
C THR A 141 -13.36 -1.85 25.80
N SER A 142 -13.21 -1.59 24.50
CA SER A 142 -11.91 -1.62 23.83
C SER A 142 -10.96 -0.56 24.41
N ILE A 143 -9.72 -0.96 24.67
CA ILE A 143 -8.66 -0.05 25.12
C ILE A 143 -8.43 1.11 24.13
N TYR A 144 -8.71 0.90 22.85
CA TYR A 144 -8.58 1.94 21.81
C TYR A 144 -9.70 2.98 21.90
N ALA A 145 -10.87 2.59 22.40
CA ALA A 145 -11.99 3.48 22.58
C ALA A 145 -11.93 4.23 23.92
N TYR A 146 -11.28 3.67 24.92
CA TYR A 146 -11.16 4.25 26.26
C TYR A 146 -10.66 5.70 26.25
N ASN A 147 -9.64 6.00 25.45
CA ASN A 147 -9.08 7.34 25.35
C ASN A 147 -10.04 8.37 24.75
N VAL A 148 -10.98 7.93 23.90
CA VAL A 148 -11.98 8.81 23.26
C VAL A 148 -13.05 9.26 24.25
N GLN A 149 -13.36 8.46 25.26
CA GLN A 149 -14.36 8.79 26.29
C GLN A 149 -14.02 10.06 27.10
N TYR A 150 -12.72 10.37 27.17
CA TYR A 150 -12.22 11.56 27.88
C TYR A 150 -12.08 12.80 27.02
N VAL A 151 -12.34 12.72 25.71
CA VAL A 151 -12.34 13.87 24.82
C VAL A 151 -13.67 14.57 24.96
N SER A 152 -13.69 15.71 25.67
CA SER A 152 -14.83 16.61 25.68
C SER A 152 -14.83 17.45 24.42
N GLY A 153 -15.86 17.33 23.61
CA GLY A 153 -16.12 18.22 22.48
C GLY A 153 -16.87 19.45 22.92
#